data_24bc48c84bc8da4c128b931b709e7d5a
#
_entry.id   24bc48c84bc8da4c128b931b709e7d5a
#
_cell.length_a   1.000
_cell.length_b   1.000
_cell.length_c   1.000
_cell.angle_alpha   90.00
_cell.angle_beta   90.00
_cell.angle_gamma   90.00
#
_symmetry.space_group_name_H-M   'P 1'
#
loop_
_entity.id
_entity.type
_entity.pdbx_description
1 polymer ?
#
loop_
_entity_poly.entity_id
_entity_poly.type
_entity_poly.pdbx_seq_one_letter_code
_entity_poly.pdbx_strand_id
1 'polypeptide(L)'
;MPKIKHIAIATQDADKTAAFYKDVFGLREIAKLESANANGYFLCDGNINMAILDFQNDAVAGERGKDYSGIHHIGFECEDLEDVEKKLAAHNSAPMDEVNKALGMGMGDNPRHANVEKKYTGPNGEMIDVSAHGWVGTRGFD
;
A
#
# COMPACT_ATOMS: atom_id res chain seq x y z
N MET A 1 -0.31 -15.20 -12.36
CA MET A 1 -0.34 -15.51 -10.93
C MET A 1 -0.04 -14.24 -10.13
N PRO A 2 -0.87 -13.87 -9.19
CA PRO A 2 -0.60 -12.72 -8.33
C PRO A 2 0.71 -12.87 -7.55
N LYS A 3 1.38 -11.74 -7.32
CA LYS A 3 2.66 -11.72 -6.61
C LYS A 3 2.61 -10.70 -5.48
N ILE A 4 3.22 -11.05 -4.35
CA ILE A 4 3.43 -10.10 -3.26
C ILE A 4 4.48 -9.11 -3.73
N LYS A 5 4.12 -7.82 -3.79
CA LYS A 5 4.99 -6.77 -4.31
C LYS A 5 5.08 -5.55 -3.39
N HIS A 6 4.33 -5.54 -2.30
CA HIS A 6 4.24 -4.34 -1.47
C HIS A 6 4.01 -4.70 0.00
N ILE A 7 4.75 -4.01 0.86
CA ILE A 7 4.56 -4.07 2.31
C ILE A 7 4.56 -2.62 2.79
N ALA A 8 3.56 -2.23 3.56
CA ALA A 8 3.52 -0.90 4.16
C ALA A 8 3.79 -0.99 5.67
N ILE A 9 4.66 -0.12 6.12
CA ILE A 9 4.98 0.07 7.53
C ILE A 9 4.41 1.41 7.97
N ALA A 10 3.52 1.40 8.94
CA ALA A 10 3.01 2.61 9.56
C ALA A 10 3.96 3.05 10.67
N THR A 11 4.20 4.33 10.78
CA THR A 11 5.15 4.89 11.75
C THR A 11 4.73 6.30 12.15
N GLN A 12 5.22 6.76 13.31
CA GLN A 12 5.08 8.14 13.77
C GLN A 12 6.36 8.95 13.50
N ASP A 13 7.39 8.31 12.92
CA ASP A 13 8.65 8.96 12.55
C ASP A 13 9.18 8.30 11.26
N ALA A 14 8.73 8.81 10.13
CA ALA A 14 9.05 8.25 8.83
C ALA A 14 10.56 8.33 8.52
N ASP A 15 11.21 9.41 8.89
CA ASP A 15 12.65 9.59 8.62
C ASP A 15 13.48 8.56 9.37
N LYS A 16 13.22 8.36 10.64
CA LYS A 16 13.92 7.38 11.47
C LYS A 16 13.67 5.96 10.97
N THR A 17 12.43 5.64 10.64
CA THR A 17 12.06 4.31 10.16
C THR A 17 12.71 4.02 8.81
N ALA A 18 12.65 4.95 7.87
CA ALA A 18 13.30 4.80 6.56
C ALA A 18 14.82 4.65 6.71
N ALA A 19 15.45 5.45 7.55
CA ALA A 19 16.88 5.36 7.81
C ALA A 19 17.28 3.97 8.31
N PHE A 20 16.50 3.40 9.21
CA PHE A 20 16.74 2.05 9.72
C PHE A 20 16.80 1.02 8.58
N TYR A 21 15.77 0.99 7.73
CA TYR A 21 15.71 -0.01 6.65
C TYR A 21 16.76 0.22 5.56
N LYS A 22 17.10 1.48 5.30
CA LYS A 22 18.18 1.81 4.36
C LYS A 22 19.55 1.41 4.90
N ASP A 23 19.83 1.73 6.15
CA ASP A 23 21.16 1.51 6.75
C ASP A 23 21.41 0.05 7.08
N VAL A 24 20.40 -0.66 7.60
CA VAL A 24 20.57 -2.05 8.03
C VAL A 24 20.48 -3.02 6.84
N PHE A 25 19.52 -2.83 5.95
CA PHE A 25 19.25 -3.79 4.87
C PHE A 25 19.62 -3.28 3.47
N GLY A 26 20.05 -2.03 3.36
CA GLY A 26 20.46 -1.48 2.09
C GLY A 26 19.34 -1.18 1.12
N LEU A 27 18.10 -1.02 1.61
CA LEU A 27 16.99 -0.68 0.73
C LEU A 27 17.22 0.70 0.10
N ARG A 28 16.83 0.84 -1.15
CA ARG A 28 16.93 2.11 -1.87
C ARG A 28 15.67 2.94 -1.69
N GLU A 29 15.86 4.23 -1.47
CA GLU A 29 14.78 5.20 -1.52
C GLU A 29 14.43 5.47 -2.99
N ILE A 30 13.17 5.20 -3.35
CA ILE A 30 12.66 5.40 -4.70
C ILE A 30 11.92 6.73 -4.81
N ALA A 31 11.18 7.10 -3.77
CA ALA A 31 10.40 8.33 -3.76
C ALA A 31 10.16 8.80 -2.34
N LYS A 32 9.98 10.12 -2.21
CA LYS A 32 9.50 10.75 -0.99
C LYS A 32 8.02 11.04 -1.16
N LEU A 33 7.24 10.79 -0.11
CA LEU A 33 5.80 11.00 -0.11
C LEU A 33 5.46 12.20 0.77
N GLU A 34 4.73 13.15 0.20
CA GLU A 34 4.20 14.30 0.93
C GLU A 34 2.80 14.58 0.42
N SER A 35 1.79 14.24 1.21
CA SER A 35 0.40 14.43 0.83
C SER A 35 -0.48 14.67 2.05
N ALA A 36 -1.72 15.04 1.80
CA ALA A 36 -2.72 15.17 2.86
C ALA A 36 -3.04 13.83 3.54
N ASN A 37 -2.72 12.71 2.89
CA ASN A 37 -3.01 11.39 3.40
C ASN A 37 -1.86 10.78 4.19
N ALA A 38 -0.64 10.90 3.68
CA ALA A 38 0.52 10.31 4.35
C ALA A 38 1.81 11.03 3.92
N ASN A 39 2.74 11.10 4.85
CA ASN A 39 4.12 11.50 4.58
C ASN A 39 5.00 10.28 4.76
N GLY A 40 6.08 10.20 4.04
CA GLY A 40 7.03 9.11 4.18
C GLY A 40 7.83 8.83 2.94
N TYR A 41 8.06 7.54 2.68
CA TYR A 41 8.97 7.12 1.61
C TYR A 41 8.53 5.82 0.97
N PHE A 42 8.82 5.66 -0.31
CA PHE A 42 8.88 4.34 -0.92
C PHE A 42 10.34 3.87 -0.94
N LEU A 43 10.59 2.76 -0.28
CA LEU A 43 11.85 2.04 -0.33
C LEU A 43 11.67 0.77 -1.15
N CYS A 44 12.76 0.19 -1.67
CA CYS A 44 12.65 -1.03 -2.45
C CYS A 44 13.96 -1.81 -2.45
N ASP A 45 13.85 -3.13 -2.59
CA ASP A 45 15.00 -4.03 -2.81
C ASP A 45 15.17 -4.43 -4.29
N GLY A 46 14.39 -3.83 -5.19
CA GLY A 46 14.35 -4.18 -6.61
C GLY A 46 13.26 -5.18 -6.95
N ASN A 47 12.57 -5.71 -5.97
CA ASN A 47 11.51 -6.70 -6.16
C ASN A 47 10.24 -6.36 -5.35
N ILE A 48 10.39 -5.99 -4.08
CA ILE A 48 9.26 -5.64 -3.21
C ILE A 48 9.40 -4.17 -2.82
N ASN A 49 8.32 -3.42 -2.99
CA ASN A 49 8.20 -2.05 -2.53
C ASN A 49 7.83 -2.05 -1.04
N MET A 50 8.58 -1.29 -0.25
CA MET A 50 8.25 -1.06 1.16
C MET A 50 7.88 0.41 1.33
N ALA A 51 6.60 0.66 1.61
CA ALA A 51 6.14 2.01 1.93
C ALA A 51 6.34 2.28 3.42
N ILE A 52 6.96 3.40 3.73
CA ILE A 52 7.09 3.90 5.10
C ILE A 52 6.10 5.05 5.21
N LEU A 53 5.04 4.89 6.00
CA LEU A 53 3.90 5.79 6.00
C LEU A 53 3.62 6.36 7.38
N ASP A 54 3.69 7.68 7.47
CA ASP A 54 3.16 8.44 8.59
C ASP A 54 1.81 9.00 8.13
N PHE A 55 0.73 8.30 8.50
CA PHE A 55 -0.61 8.68 8.09
C PHE A 55 -1.03 9.99 8.72
N GLN A 56 -1.63 10.87 7.91
CA GLN A 56 -2.02 12.21 8.34
C GLN A 56 -3.49 12.32 8.75
N ASN A 57 -4.27 11.26 8.53
CA ASN A 57 -5.66 11.21 8.97
C ASN A 57 -6.11 9.75 9.19
N ASP A 58 -7.13 9.57 10.00
CA ASP A 58 -7.63 8.24 10.36
C ASP A 58 -8.36 7.54 9.22
N ALA A 59 -8.99 8.30 8.33
CA ALA A 59 -9.81 7.72 7.27
C ALA A 59 -8.97 6.85 6.32
N VAL A 60 -7.81 7.34 5.92
CA VAL A 60 -6.90 6.60 5.01
C VAL A 60 -6.12 5.51 5.75
N ALA A 61 -5.90 5.67 7.05
CA ALA A 61 -5.20 4.68 7.87
C ALA A 61 -6.04 3.43 8.13
N GLY A 62 -7.35 3.56 8.04
CA GLY A 62 -8.28 2.46 8.28
C GLY A 62 -8.53 2.21 9.76
N GLU A 63 -8.96 1.00 10.09
CA GLU A 63 -9.44 0.64 11.42
C GLU A 63 -8.43 0.90 12.54
N ARG A 64 -7.15 0.71 12.27
CA ARG A 64 -6.09 0.90 13.28
C ARG A 64 -5.78 2.36 13.57
N GLY A 65 -6.22 3.28 12.72
CA GLY A 65 -6.00 4.70 12.89
C GLY A 65 -4.60 5.17 12.56
N LYS A 66 -4.42 6.49 12.53
CA LYS A 66 -3.15 7.14 12.14
C LYS A 66 -2.04 6.97 13.18
N ASP A 67 -2.36 6.63 14.41
CA ASP A 67 -1.39 6.52 15.49
C ASP A 67 -0.81 5.10 15.64
N TYR A 68 -1.23 4.17 14.78
CA TYR A 68 -0.69 2.81 14.76
C TYR A 68 0.74 2.80 14.21
N SER A 69 1.59 1.98 14.80
CA SER A 69 2.96 1.73 14.31
C SER A 69 3.20 0.22 14.16
N GLY A 70 3.75 -0.17 13.02
CA GLY A 70 4.02 -1.56 12.68
C GLY A 70 3.62 -1.88 11.25
N ILE A 71 3.59 -3.17 10.91
CA ILE A 71 3.18 -3.60 9.57
C ILE A 71 1.69 -3.27 9.41
N HIS A 72 1.38 -2.49 8.39
CA HIS A 72 0.03 -1.96 8.17
C HIS A 72 -0.75 -2.80 7.16
N HIS A 73 -0.15 -3.09 6.01
CA HIS A 73 -0.79 -3.88 4.98
C HIS A 73 0.23 -4.51 4.04
N ILE A 74 -0.25 -5.49 3.27
CA ILE A 74 0.51 -6.13 2.20
C ILE A 74 -0.23 -5.93 0.89
N GLY A 75 0.51 -5.94 -0.22
CA GLY A 75 -0.06 -5.70 -1.54
C GLY A 75 0.33 -6.76 -2.55
N PHE A 76 -0.64 -7.07 -3.41
CA PHE A 76 -0.51 -8.07 -4.47
C PHE A 76 -0.67 -7.40 -5.83
N GLU A 77 0.29 -7.64 -6.73
CA GLU A 77 0.17 -7.29 -8.12
C GLU A 77 -0.60 -8.40 -8.83
N CYS A 78 -1.69 -8.06 -9.49
CA CYS A 78 -2.62 -9.00 -10.09
C CYS A 78 -2.84 -8.62 -11.56
N GLU A 79 -2.40 -9.46 -12.49
CA GLU A 79 -2.58 -9.20 -13.93
C GLU A 79 -4.06 -9.17 -14.30
N ASP A 80 -4.83 -10.10 -13.76
CA ASP A 80 -6.28 -10.17 -13.96
C ASP A 80 -7.00 -9.74 -12.66
N LEU A 81 -7.18 -8.45 -12.53
CA LEU A 81 -7.80 -7.87 -11.33
C LEU A 81 -9.26 -8.30 -11.19
N GLU A 82 -9.99 -8.41 -12.29
CA GLU A 82 -11.39 -8.83 -12.28
C GLU A 82 -11.55 -10.25 -11.73
N ASP A 83 -10.66 -11.18 -12.14
CA ASP A 83 -10.66 -12.55 -11.62
C ASP A 83 -10.38 -12.57 -10.12
N VAL A 84 -9.40 -11.79 -9.67
CA VAL A 84 -9.06 -11.69 -8.24
C VAL A 84 -10.22 -11.11 -7.45
N GLU A 85 -10.88 -10.07 -7.95
CA GLU A 85 -12.03 -9.47 -7.27
C GLU A 85 -13.20 -10.46 -7.13
N LYS A 86 -13.45 -11.28 -8.15
CA LYS A 86 -14.45 -12.35 -8.05
C LYS A 86 -14.10 -13.38 -6.99
N LYS A 87 -12.84 -13.77 -6.89
CA LYS A 87 -12.36 -14.70 -5.87
C LYS A 87 -12.44 -14.11 -4.46
N LEU A 88 -12.10 -12.84 -4.33
CA LEU A 88 -12.24 -12.13 -3.05
C LEU A 88 -13.70 -12.14 -2.59
N ALA A 89 -14.63 -11.82 -3.48
CA ALA A 89 -16.05 -11.85 -3.16
C ALA A 89 -16.54 -13.25 -2.78
N ALA A 90 -16.08 -14.28 -3.49
CA ALA A 90 -16.42 -15.68 -3.20
C ALA A 90 -15.90 -16.14 -1.82
N HIS A 91 -14.86 -15.52 -1.31
CA HIS A 91 -14.30 -15.79 0.01
C HIS A 91 -14.75 -14.78 1.07
N ASN A 92 -15.80 -14.02 0.80
CA ASN A 92 -16.37 -13.02 1.70
C ASN A 92 -15.39 -11.91 2.09
N SER A 93 -14.39 -11.66 1.26
CA SER A 93 -13.50 -10.52 1.44
C SER A 93 -14.17 -9.27 0.88
N ALA A 94 -14.58 -8.38 1.77
CA ALA A 94 -15.23 -7.15 1.38
C ALA A 94 -14.21 -6.06 1.05
N PRO A 95 -14.46 -5.22 0.02
CA PRO A 95 -13.64 -4.03 -0.18
C PRO A 95 -13.80 -3.09 1.02
N MET A 96 -12.73 -2.43 1.39
CA MET A 96 -12.75 -1.42 2.46
C MET A 96 -13.26 -0.10 1.90
N ASP A 97 -14.56 0.04 1.74
CA ASP A 97 -15.19 1.15 1.03
C ASP A 97 -14.83 2.52 1.62
N GLU A 98 -14.81 2.64 2.94
CA GLU A 98 -14.47 3.90 3.61
C GLU A 98 -13.04 4.34 3.31
N VAL A 99 -12.08 3.40 3.38
CA VAL A 99 -10.67 3.67 3.08
C VAL A 99 -10.49 3.98 1.60
N ASN A 100 -11.10 3.17 0.72
CA ASN A 100 -11.02 3.36 -0.73
C ASN A 100 -11.59 4.72 -1.13
N LYS A 101 -12.71 5.12 -0.55
CA LYS A 101 -13.32 6.42 -0.78
C LYS A 101 -12.42 7.56 -0.30
N ALA A 102 -11.82 7.42 0.88
CA ALA A 102 -10.91 8.43 1.43
C ALA A 102 -9.67 8.61 0.56
N LEU A 103 -9.22 7.55 -0.11
CA LEU A 103 -8.11 7.59 -1.07
C LEU A 103 -8.53 8.10 -2.46
N GLY A 104 -9.81 8.44 -2.66
CA GLY A 104 -10.31 8.96 -3.93
C GLY A 104 -10.62 7.91 -4.98
N MET A 105 -10.72 6.65 -4.60
CA MET A 105 -11.05 5.57 -5.52
C MET A 105 -12.52 5.58 -5.90
N GLY A 106 -12.80 5.31 -7.17
CA GLY A 106 -14.16 5.33 -7.69
C GLY A 106 -14.68 6.72 -8.01
N MET A 107 -13.85 7.74 -7.96
CA MET A 107 -14.19 9.13 -8.24
C MET A 107 -13.89 9.53 -9.68
N GLY A 108 -14.06 8.60 -10.63
CA GLY A 108 -13.86 8.86 -12.05
C GLY A 108 -12.41 8.73 -12.52
N ASP A 109 -12.17 9.08 -13.78
CA ASP A 109 -10.86 8.92 -14.44
C ASP A 109 -9.86 9.95 -13.92
N ASN A 110 -9.23 9.65 -12.80
CA ASN A 110 -8.11 10.45 -12.33
C ASN A 110 -6.81 9.73 -12.69
N PRO A 111 -5.96 10.30 -13.59
CA PRO A 111 -4.70 9.67 -13.99
C PRO A 111 -3.77 9.33 -12.84
N ARG A 112 -3.90 10.03 -11.71
CA ARG A 112 -3.13 9.74 -10.49
C ARG A 112 -3.50 8.40 -9.88
N HIS A 113 -4.65 7.87 -10.25
CA HIS A 113 -5.18 6.62 -9.72
C HIS A 113 -5.13 5.47 -10.72
N ALA A 114 -4.40 5.63 -11.83
CA ALA A 114 -4.19 4.56 -12.80
C ALA A 114 -3.49 3.34 -12.16
N ASN A 115 -2.74 3.56 -11.08
CA ASN A 115 -2.06 2.52 -10.31
C ASN A 115 -2.70 2.32 -8.94
N VAL A 116 -3.98 2.48 -8.85
CA VAL A 116 -4.65 2.51 -7.56
C VAL A 116 -4.69 1.13 -6.92
N GLU A 117 -4.22 1.09 -5.70
CA GLU A 117 -4.30 -0.07 -4.83
C GLU A 117 -5.65 -0.07 -4.14
N LYS A 118 -6.52 -0.93 -4.59
CA LYS A 118 -7.82 -1.11 -3.96
C LYS A 118 -7.67 -1.96 -2.72
N LYS A 119 -8.26 -1.53 -1.62
CA LYS A 119 -8.13 -2.18 -0.33
C LYS A 119 -9.25 -3.17 -0.09
N TYR A 120 -8.89 -4.34 0.40
CA TYR A 120 -9.81 -5.41 0.80
C TYR A 120 -9.45 -5.92 2.18
N THR A 121 -10.38 -6.64 2.80
CA THR A 121 -10.19 -7.21 4.14
C THR A 121 -9.78 -8.66 4.02
N GLY A 122 -8.66 -9.04 4.62
CA GLY A 122 -8.25 -10.43 4.72
C GLY A 122 -9.03 -11.19 5.79
N PRO A 123 -8.81 -12.52 5.90
CA PRO A 123 -9.60 -13.38 6.81
C PRO A 123 -9.50 -13.01 8.29
N ASN A 124 -8.43 -12.31 8.68
CA ASN A 124 -8.20 -11.93 10.08
C ASN A 124 -8.36 -10.41 10.28
N GLY A 125 -9.01 -9.74 9.36
CA GLY A 125 -9.20 -8.29 9.41
C GLY A 125 -8.03 -7.47 8.86
N GLU A 126 -6.96 -8.12 8.38
CA GLU A 126 -5.82 -7.42 7.80
C GLU A 126 -6.21 -6.68 6.53
N MET A 127 -5.58 -5.54 6.29
CA MET A 127 -5.75 -4.79 5.06
C MET A 127 -4.88 -5.40 3.95
N ILE A 128 -5.49 -5.62 2.79
CA ILE A 128 -4.82 -6.15 1.60
C ILE A 128 -5.01 -5.16 0.46
N ASP A 129 -3.91 -4.83 -0.22
CA ASP A 129 -3.96 -4.04 -1.45
C ASP A 129 -3.94 -4.95 -2.66
N VAL A 130 -4.72 -4.65 -3.67
CA VAL A 130 -4.61 -5.28 -4.99
C VAL A 130 -4.38 -4.20 -6.04
N SER A 131 -3.46 -4.46 -6.97
CA SER A 131 -3.09 -3.51 -8.01
C SER A 131 -2.80 -4.27 -9.32
N ALA A 132 -3.32 -3.76 -10.43
CA ALA A 132 -3.02 -4.31 -11.74
C ALA A 132 -1.66 -3.83 -12.27
N HIS A 133 -1.17 -2.71 -11.76
CA HIS A 133 0.03 -2.06 -12.28
C HIS A 133 1.25 -2.16 -11.34
N GLY A 134 1.06 -2.65 -10.12
CA GLY A 134 2.14 -2.84 -9.16
C GLY A 134 2.62 -1.55 -8.51
N TRP A 135 3.85 -1.58 -8.03
CA TRP A 135 4.47 -0.49 -7.27
C TRP A 135 5.84 -0.13 -7.84
N VAL A 136 6.24 1.11 -7.60
CA VAL A 136 7.55 1.62 -8.08
C VAL A 136 8.70 0.81 -7.51
N GLY A 137 9.72 0.58 -8.34
CA GLY A 137 10.94 -0.13 -7.97
C GLY A 137 10.87 -1.65 -8.02
N THR A 138 9.69 -2.24 -8.27
CA THR A 138 9.49 -3.69 -8.17
C THR A 138 9.91 -4.46 -9.43
N ARG A 139 10.35 -3.76 -10.48
CA ARG A 139 10.85 -4.37 -11.72
C ARG A 139 12.34 -4.15 -11.91
N GLY A 140 13.08 -4.00 -10.82
CA GLY A 140 14.50 -3.69 -10.83
C GLY A 140 14.79 -2.20 -10.73
N PHE A 141 16.08 -1.87 -10.69
CA PHE A 141 16.53 -0.48 -10.50
C PHE A 141 17.09 0.15 -11.80
N ASP A 142 16.73 -0.34 -12.91
CA ASP A 142 17.26 0.14 -14.20
C ASP A 142 16.74 1.50 -14.65
#